data_1431d6aefc2a332178619f7235958a5f
#
_entry.id   1431d6aefc2a332178619f7235958a5f
#
_cell.length_a   1.000
_cell.length_b   1.000
_cell.length_c   1.000
_cell.angle_alpha   90.00
_cell.angle_beta   90.00
_cell.angle_gamma   90.00
#
_symmetry.space_group_name_H-M   'P 1'
#
loop_
_entity.id
_entity.type
_entity.pdbx_description
1 polymer ?
#
loop_
_entity_poly.entity_id
_entity_poly.type
_entity_poly.pdbx_seq_one_letter_code
_entity_poly.pdbx_strand_id
1 'polypeptide(L)'
;SVMREGRVFEKVGVNVSAVHGTLAPAAQAAMAARGVPGMAEDPRFWASGISLVAHMRNPLAPAVHMNTRMFWTPHAWWFGGGADLNPCIEFAEDTAHFHATLKTACDLHGPDFYTRFKEWADEYFYIPHRKRARGVGGIFFDDLNTGDWQADFAFTRAVGEAFLPAFLPLAERRMGQPWTDAD
;
A
#
# COMPACT_ATOMS: atom_id res chain seq x y z
N SER A 1 7.06 5.05 -14.31
CA SER A 1 6.40 6.05 -15.15
C SER A 1 5.86 7.18 -14.29
N VAL A 2 5.90 8.41 -14.80
CA VAL A 2 5.33 9.60 -14.14
C VAL A 2 4.48 10.36 -15.15
N MET A 3 3.26 10.74 -14.74
CA MET A 3 2.39 11.64 -15.46
C MET A 3 2.23 12.92 -14.63
N ARG A 4 2.18 14.08 -15.29
CA ARG A 4 2.00 15.39 -14.67
C ARG A 4 1.05 16.24 -15.50
N GLU A 5 0.39 17.20 -14.86
CA GLU A 5 -0.44 18.22 -15.51
C GLU A 5 -1.56 17.64 -16.40
N GLY A 6 -2.10 16.49 -15.99
CA GLY A 6 -3.25 15.88 -16.64
C GLY A 6 -4.55 16.66 -16.38
N ARG A 7 -5.59 16.36 -17.13
CA ARG A 7 -6.92 16.97 -16.92
C ARG A 7 -7.56 16.54 -15.60
N VAL A 8 -7.34 15.30 -15.19
CA VAL A 8 -7.90 14.67 -13.99
C VAL A 8 -6.85 14.58 -12.89
N PHE A 9 -5.66 14.09 -13.23
CA PHE A 9 -4.56 13.94 -12.31
C PHE A 9 -3.56 15.10 -12.45
N GLU A 10 -3.26 15.74 -11.34
CA GLU A 10 -2.16 16.69 -11.26
C GLU A 10 -0.82 15.96 -11.41
N LYS A 11 -0.68 14.85 -10.67
CA LYS A 11 0.52 14.02 -10.71
C LYS A 11 0.22 12.58 -10.35
N VAL A 12 0.72 11.66 -11.16
CA VAL A 12 0.72 10.22 -10.87
C VAL A 12 2.12 9.66 -11.03
N GLY A 13 2.55 8.87 -10.07
CA GLY A 13 3.76 8.09 -10.15
C GLY A 13 3.43 6.61 -10.07
N VAL A 14 3.88 5.83 -11.03
CA VAL A 14 3.84 4.35 -10.99
C VAL A 14 5.26 3.84 -11.15
N ASN A 15 5.75 3.14 -10.15
CA ASN A 15 7.05 2.52 -10.16
C ASN A 15 6.91 0.99 -10.08
N VAL A 16 7.46 0.31 -11.05
CA VAL A 16 7.64 -1.15 -11.03
C VAL A 16 9.13 -1.41 -10.91
N SER A 17 9.54 -2.21 -9.96
CA SER A 17 10.94 -2.52 -9.72
C SER A 17 11.14 -4.02 -9.49
N ALA A 18 12.28 -4.50 -9.96
CA ALA A 18 12.86 -5.78 -9.57
C ALA A 18 14.34 -5.53 -9.30
N VAL A 19 14.76 -5.78 -8.09
CA VAL A 19 16.14 -5.56 -7.65
C VAL A 19 16.69 -6.83 -7.00
N HIS A 20 17.96 -7.09 -7.21
CA HIS A 20 18.64 -8.25 -6.62
C HIS A 20 20.10 -7.92 -6.37
N GLY A 21 20.74 -8.68 -5.52
CA GLY A 21 22.15 -8.50 -5.21
C GLY A 21 22.54 -9.13 -3.88
N THR A 22 23.56 -8.58 -3.28
CA THR A 22 24.04 -8.94 -1.96
C THR A 22 23.81 -7.76 -1.01
N LEU A 23 23.17 -8.01 0.13
CA LEU A 23 22.90 -6.98 1.11
C LEU A 23 24.23 -6.42 1.68
N ALA A 24 24.29 -5.10 1.83
CA ALA A 24 25.41 -4.47 2.53
C ALA A 24 25.43 -4.88 4.01
N PRO A 25 26.61 -4.86 4.70
CA PRO A 25 26.74 -5.34 6.08
C PRO A 25 25.73 -4.72 7.07
N ALA A 26 25.43 -3.43 6.93
CA ALA A 26 24.43 -2.76 7.78
C ALA A 26 23.00 -3.31 7.54
N ALA A 27 22.65 -3.62 6.29
CA ALA A 27 21.37 -4.21 5.95
C ALA A 27 21.28 -5.68 6.40
N GLN A 28 22.37 -6.44 6.30
CA GLN A 28 22.45 -7.81 6.86
C GLN A 28 22.19 -7.80 8.37
N ALA A 29 22.85 -6.91 9.11
CA ALA A 29 22.67 -6.77 10.55
C ALA A 29 21.23 -6.38 10.91
N ALA A 30 20.62 -5.47 10.17
CA ALA A 30 19.24 -5.07 10.38
C ALA A 30 18.25 -6.22 10.10
N MET A 31 18.47 -6.99 9.04
CA MET A 31 17.64 -8.17 8.71
C MET A 31 17.81 -9.28 9.76
N ALA A 32 19.04 -9.55 10.20
CA ALA A 32 19.31 -10.52 11.26
C ALA A 32 18.64 -10.11 12.58
N ALA A 33 18.67 -8.83 12.94
CA ALA A 33 17.97 -8.29 14.12
C ALA A 33 16.43 -8.45 14.04
N ARG A 34 15.86 -8.48 12.84
CA ARG A 34 14.45 -8.80 12.60
C ARG A 34 14.14 -10.31 12.58
N GLY A 35 15.17 -11.16 12.78
CA GLY A 35 15.00 -12.61 12.79
C GLY A 35 15.07 -13.28 11.41
N VAL A 36 15.50 -12.59 10.36
CA VAL A 36 15.67 -13.20 9.03
C VAL A 36 16.87 -14.16 9.07
N PRO A 37 16.67 -15.46 8.79
CA PRO A 37 17.74 -16.45 8.88
C PRO A 37 18.76 -16.34 7.75
N GLY A 38 19.95 -16.89 7.98
CA GLY A 38 20.99 -17.10 6.95
C GLY A 38 21.70 -15.84 6.46
N MET A 39 21.56 -14.70 7.15
CA MET A 39 22.16 -13.42 6.69
C MET A 39 23.68 -13.41 6.76
N ALA A 40 24.28 -14.23 7.65
CA ALA A 40 25.73 -14.36 7.76
C ALA A 40 26.32 -15.33 6.72
N GLU A 41 25.55 -16.32 6.31
CA GLU A 41 25.97 -17.39 5.40
C GLU A 41 25.78 -16.97 3.93
N ASP A 42 24.61 -16.46 3.61
CA ASP A 42 24.24 -16.06 2.24
C ASP A 42 23.30 -14.86 2.24
N PRO A 43 23.84 -13.63 2.19
CA PRO A 43 23.08 -12.39 2.22
C PRO A 43 22.53 -11.97 0.85
N ARG A 44 22.41 -12.87 -0.10
CA ARG A 44 21.76 -12.56 -1.39
C ARG A 44 20.28 -12.27 -1.17
N PHE A 45 19.76 -11.37 -1.98
CA PHE A 45 18.35 -11.05 -1.98
C PHE A 45 17.80 -10.81 -3.37
N TRP A 46 16.51 -10.95 -3.49
CA TRP A 46 15.70 -10.48 -4.60
C TRP A 46 14.43 -9.82 -4.06
N ALA A 47 14.08 -8.69 -4.63
CA ALA A 47 12.86 -7.98 -4.28
C ALA A 47 12.17 -7.44 -5.53
N SER A 48 10.86 -7.56 -5.58
CA SER A 48 10.05 -7.02 -6.66
C SER A 48 8.79 -6.38 -6.10
N GLY A 49 8.29 -5.37 -6.78
CA GLY A 49 7.06 -4.73 -6.37
C GLY A 49 6.59 -3.66 -7.34
N ILE A 50 5.37 -3.24 -7.10
CA ILE A 50 4.77 -2.07 -7.71
C ILE A 50 4.40 -1.07 -6.62
N SER A 51 4.62 0.20 -6.87
CA SER A 51 4.20 1.30 -6.00
C SER A 51 3.53 2.37 -6.85
N LEU A 52 2.41 2.88 -6.38
CA LEU A 52 1.63 3.89 -7.06
C LEU A 52 1.24 4.99 -6.08
N VAL A 53 1.33 6.23 -6.55
CA VAL A 53 0.73 7.39 -5.91
C VAL A 53 -0.03 8.20 -6.95
N ALA A 54 -1.26 8.60 -6.66
CA ALA A 54 -2.07 9.44 -7.54
C ALA A 54 -2.57 10.66 -6.77
N HIS A 55 -2.22 11.85 -7.27
CA HIS A 55 -2.74 13.12 -6.80
C HIS A 55 -3.71 13.67 -7.83
N MET A 56 -4.92 13.95 -7.39
CA MET A 56 -5.98 14.50 -8.23
C MET A 56 -5.81 16.00 -8.38
N ARG A 57 -6.26 16.56 -9.51
CA ARG A 57 -6.31 18.01 -9.71
C ARG A 57 -7.43 18.65 -8.88
N ASN A 58 -8.58 17.99 -8.82
CA ASN A 58 -9.71 18.43 -8.02
C ASN A 58 -9.48 18.06 -6.55
N PRO A 59 -9.43 19.03 -5.60
CA PRO A 59 -9.19 18.77 -4.18
C PRO A 59 -10.31 17.98 -3.51
N LEU A 60 -11.52 17.93 -4.09
CA LEU A 60 -12.62 17.09 -3.61
C LEU A 60 -12.38 15.59 -3.89
N ALA A 61 -11.50 15.27 -4.85
CA ALA A 61 -11.11 13.90 -5.15
C ALA A 61 -9.88 13.50 -4.33
N PRO A 62 -9.90 12.36 -3.63
CA PRO A 62 -8.83 11.99 -2.71
C PRO A 62 -7.53 11.61 -3.45
N ALA A 63 -6.39 11.89 -2.83
CA ALA A 63 -5.15 11.26 -3.21
C ALA A 63 -5.14 9.81 -2.69
N VAL A 64 -4.41 8.93 -3.38
CA VAL A 64 -4.35 7.50 -3.05
C VAL A 64 -2.94 6.95 -3.23
N HIS A 65 -2.59 6.02 -2.37
CA HIS A 65 -1.36 5.26 -2.45
C HIS A 65 -1.69 3.77 -2.51
N MET A 66 -0.88 3.00 -3.21
CA MET A 66 -0.93 1.55 -3.23
C MET A 66 0.47 1.01 -3.47
N ASN A 67 0.81 -0.06 -2.80
CA ASN A 67 1.98 -0.86 -3.14
C ASN A 67 1.71 -2.34 -2.88
N THR A 68 2.40 -3.17 -3.64
CA THR A 68 2.57 -4.60 -3.36
C THR A 68 4.03 -4.96 -3.61
N ARG A 69 4.58 -5.81 -2.77
CA ARG A 69 5.97 -6.21 -2.86
C ARG A 69 6.20 -7.62 -2.39
N MET A 70 7.23 -8.25 -2.89
CA MET A 70 7.79 -9.50 -2.41
C MET A 70 9.27 -9.31 -2.13
N PHE A 71 9.76 -9.90 -1.06
CA PHE A 71 11.16 -10.00 -0.71
C PHE A 71 11.54 -11.46 -0.55
N TRP A 72 12.70 -11.83 -1.06
CA TRP A 72 13.23 -13.18 -1.01
C TRP A 72 14.71 -13.19 -0.66
N THR A 73 15.09 -14.17 0.13
CA THR A 73 16.47 -14.55 0.39
C THR A 73 16.60 -16.07 0.21
N PRO A 74 17.80 -16.66 0.17
CA PRO A 74 17.94 -18.11 0.10
C PRO A 74 17.26 -18.88 1.25
N HIS A 75 17.00 -18.21 2.38
CA HIS A 75 16.50 -18.83 3.60
C HIS A 75 15.13 -18.34 4.06
N ALA A 76 14.59 -17.27 3.43
CA ALA A 76 13.31 -16.71 3.80
C ALA A 76 12.67 -15.95 2.63
N TRP A 77 11.36 -15.77 2.71
CA TRP A 77 10.59 -14.91 1.82
C TRP A 77 9.41 -14.30 2.58
N TRP A 78 8.92 -13.17 2.11
CA TRP A 78 7.69 -12.56 2.63
C TRP A 78 7.10 -11.59 1.61
N PHE A 79 5.83 -11.29 1.81
CA PHE A 79 5.11 -10.27 1.06
C PHE A 79 4.81 -9.06 1.93
N GLY A 80 4.63 -7.92 1.27
CA GLY A 80 4.18 -6.69 1.87
C GLY A 80 3.32 -5.90 0.90
N GLY A 81 2.54 -4.99 1.42
CA GLY A 81 1.70 -4.15 0.60
C GLY A 81 0.71 -3.33 1.40
N GLY A 82 -0.20 -2.72 0.66
CA GLY A 82 -1.29 -1.95 1.23
C GLY A 82 -1.80 -0.90 0.28
N ALA A 83 -2.89 -0.27 0.70
CA ALA A 83 -3.46 0.89 0.05
C ALA A 83 -4.03 1.83 1.10
N ASP A 84 -3.87 3.13 0.93
CA ASP A 84 -4.41 4.16 1.81
C ASP A 84 -4.98 5.34 1.03
N LEU A 85 -6.05 5.94 1.58
CA LEU A 85 -6.77 7.04 0.98
C LEU A 85 -6.52 8.34 1.76
N ASN A 86 -6.19 9.42 1.03
CA ASN A 86 -5.80 10.70 1.60
C ASN A 86 -6.62 11.83 0.99
N PRO A 87 -7.86 12.06 1.46
CA PRO A 87 -8.67 13.18 1.03
C PRO A 87 -8.17 14.52 1.62
N CYS A 88 -8.28 15.60 0.85
CA CYS A 88 -8.21 16.96 1.40
C CYS A 88 -9.50 17.26 2.16
N ILE A 89 -10.65 16.93 1.56
CA ILE A 89 -11.97 17.02 2.16
C ILE A 89 -12.53 15.62 2.30
N GLU A 90 -12.85 15.22 3.53
CA GLU A 90 -13.35 13.89 3.82
C GLU A 90 -14.84 13.77 3.53
N PHE A 91 -15.21 12.74 2.76
CA PHE A 91 -16.58 12.31 2.52
C PHE A 91 -16.76 10.91 3.12
N ALA A 92 -17.69 10.79 4.06
CA ALA A 92 -17.91 9.53 4.79
C ALA A 92 -18.25 8.35 3.88
N GLU A 93 -19.02 8.60 2.82
CA GLU A 93 -19.38 7.57 1.84
C GLU A 93 -18.18 7.08 1.02
N ASP A 94 -17.20 7.95 0.73
CA ASP A 94 -15.99 7.59 0.00
C ASP A 94 -15.07 6.75 0.90
N THR A 95 -14.90 7.16 2.15
CA THR A 95 -14.18 6.40 3.18
C THR A 95 -14.80 5.02 3.37
N ALA A 96 -16.13 4.95 3.53
CA ALA A 96 -16.85 3.68 3.69
C ALA A 96 -16.67 2.75 2.49
N HIS A 97 -16.78 3.26 1.26
CA HIS A 97 -16.59 2.47 0.04
C HIS A 97 -15.16 1.90 -0.06
N PHE A 98 -14.14 2.75 0.18
CA PHE A 98 -12.74 2.36 0.11
C PHE A 98 -12.44 1.22 1.08
N HIS A 99 -12.83 1.40 2.35
CA HIS A 99 -12.63 0.39 3.37
C HIS A 99 -13.43 -0.90 3.13
N ALA A 100 -14.68 -0.81 2.67
CA ALA A 100 -15.50 -1.98 2.36
C ALA A 100 -14.89 -2.82 1.23
N THR A 101 -14.34 -2.18 0.20
CA THR A 101 -13.68 -2.86 -0.93
C THR A 101 -12.42 -3.60 -0.47
N LEU A 102 -11.56 -2.93 0.32
CA LEU A 102 -10.36 -3.57 0.86
C LEU A 102 -10.71 -4.69 1.83
N LYS A 103 -11.75 -4.50 2.66
CA LYS A 103 -12.24 -5.54 3.57
C LYS A 103 -12.68 -6.79 2.81
N THR A 104 -13.42 -6.61 1.72
CA THR A 104 -13.86 -7.75 0.88
C THR A 104 -12.66 -8.53 0.36
N ALA A 105 -11.61 -7.84 -0.13
CA ALA A 105 -10.40 -8.51 -0.59
C ALA A 105 -9.68 -9.26 0.54
N CYS A 106 -9.62 -8.69 1.74
CA CYS A 106 -9.00 -9.34 2.89
C CYS A 106 -9.79 -10.57 3.37
N ASP A 107 -11.10 -10.44 3.51
CA ASP A 107 -11.98 -11.49 4.06
C ASP A 107 -11.96 -12.78 3.22
N LEU A 108 -11.65 -12.69 1.93
CA LEU A 108 -11.50 -13.85 1.04
C LEU A 108 -10.26 -14.71 1.36
N HIS A 109 -9.28 -14.15 2.07
CA HIS A 109 -8.00 -14.79 2.34
C HIS A 109 -7.74 -15.07 3.83
N GLY A 110 -8.41 -14.34 4.73
CA GLY A 110 -8.29 -14.55 6.17
C GLY A 110 -9.30 -13.71 6.95
N PRO A 111 -10.02 -14.30 7.92
CA PRO A 111 -11.09 -13.62 8.63
C PRO A 111 -10.62 -12.45 9.50
N ASP A 112 -9.34 -12.43 9.88
CA ASP A 112 -8.70 -11.39 10.69
C ASP A 112 -7.84 -10.41 9.87
N PHE A 113 -7.60 -10.69 8.58
CA PHE A 113 -6.67 -9.91 7.76
C PHE A 113 -7.03 -8.42 7.71
N TYR A 114 -8.30 -8.11 7.46
CA TYR A 114 -8.71 -6.72 7.39
C TYR A 114 -8.48 -5.99 8.72
N THR A 115 -8.94 -6.54 9.84
CA THR A 115 -8.80 -5.92 11.15
C THR A 115 -7.33 -5.70 11.50
N ARG A 116 -6.52 -6.75 11.37
CA ARG A 116 -5.09 -6.69 11.67
C ARG A 116 -4.33 -5.69 10.78
N PHE A 117 -4.59 -5.70 9.49
CA PHE A 117 -3.87 -4.83 8.55
C PHE A 117 -4.38 -3.39 8.56
N LYS A 118 -5.64 -3.17 8.95
CA LYS A 118 -6.15 -1.82 9.20
C LYS A 118 -5.53 -1.22 10.45
N GLU A 119 -5.49 -1.96 11.56
CA GLU A 119 -4.84 -1.51 12.79
C GLU A 119 -3.36 -1.18 12.54
N TRP A 120 -2.67 -2.04 11.80
CA TRP A 120 -1.28 -1.77 11.43
C TRP A 120 -1.14 -0.52 10.54
N ALA A 121 -2.06 -0.31 9.60
CA ALA A 121 -2.08 0.91 8.79
C ALA A 121 -2.29 2.17 9.64
N ASP A 122 -3.21 2.12 10.62
CA ASP A 122 -3.48 3.24 11.52
C ASP A 122 -2.24 3.62 12.34
N GLU A 123 -1.46 2.64 12.80
CA GLU A 123 -0.18 2.87 13.49
C GLU A 123 0.90 3.38 12.54
N TYR A 124 1.08 2.72 11.40
CA TYR A 124 2.14 3.02 10.44
C TYR A 124 2.00 4.41 9.82
N PHE A 125 0.78 4.83 9.53
CA PHE A 125 0.48 6.13 8.95
C PHE A 125 0.19 7.23 9.98
N TYR A 126 0.30 6.95 11.27
CA TYR A 126 0.13 7.96 12.31
C TYR A 126 1.25 9.02 12.23
N ILE A 127 0.85 10.29 12.32
CA ILE A 127 1.76 11.44 12.24
C ILE A 127 1.91 12.05 13.65
N PRO A 128 2.96 11.68 14.42
CA PRO A 128 3.08 12.05 15.83
C PRO A 128 3.05 13.55 16.11
N HIS A 129 3.76 14.34 15.29
CA HIS A 129 3.82 15.79 15.47
C HIS A 129 2.51 16.51 15.14
N ARG A 130 1.62 15.87 14.36
CA ARG A 130 0.27 16.38 14.04
C ARG A 130 -0.81 15.74 14.93
N LYS A 131 -0.46 14.71 15.72
CA LYS A 131 -1.36 13.92 16.58
C LYS A 131 -2.59 13.40 15.82
N ARG A 132 -2.41 12.98 14.58
CA ARG A 132 -3.49 12.43 13.75
C ARG A 132 -2.95 11.40 12.74
N ALA A 133 -3.84 10.56 12.24
CA ALA A 133 -3.53 9.68 11.11
C ALA A 133 -3.31 10.47 9.81
N ARG A 134 -2.59 9.88 8.87
CA ARG A 134 -2.51 10.34 7.49
C ARG A 134 -3.76 9.87 6.75
N GLY A 135 -4.57 10.81 6.26
CA GLY A 135 -5.82 10.49 5.56
C GLY A 135 -6.81 9.71 6.41
N VAL A 136 -7.59 8.87 5.76
CA VAL A 136 -8.60 8.01 6.39
C VAL A 136 -8.12 6.58 6.59
N GLY A 137 -6.82 6.33 6.35
CA GLY A 137 -6.21 5.00 6.47
C GLY A 137 -6.49 4.10 5.27
N GLY A 138 -6.51 2.83 5.54
CA GLY A 138 -6.64 1.74 4.58
C GLY A 138 -6.16 0.43 5.19
N ILE A 139 -5.30 -0.29 4.49
CA ILE A 139 -4.60 -1.48 5.00
C ILE A 139 -3.11 -1.37 4.75
N PHE A 140 -2.32 -1.94 5.65
CA PHE A 140 -0.88 -2.10 5.51
C PHE A 140 -0.44 -3.44 6.09
N PHE A 141 0.40 -4.15 5.37
CA PHE A 141 1.05 -5.38 5.84
C PHE A 141 2.48 -5.44 5.36
N ASP A 142 3.32 -6.02 6.19
CA ASP A 142 4.70 -6.38 5.88
C ASP A 142 5.02 -7.71 6.57
N ASP A 143 6.13 -8.33 6.17
CA ASP A 143 6.56 -9.60 6.74
C ASP A 143 5.50 -10.74 6.64
N LEU A 144 4.56 -10.65 5.66
CA LEU A 144 3.55 -11.68 5.49
C LEU A 144 4.21 -12.97 4.97
N ASN A 145 4.22 -13.96 5.83
CA ASN A 145 4.67 -15.31 5.54
C ASN A 145 3.88 -16.29 6.42
N THR A 146 2.86 -16.91 5.85
CA THR A 146 2.04 -17.90 6.53
C THR A 146 2.61 -19.32 6.40
N GLY A 147 3.70 -19.48 5.66
CA GLY A 147 4.25 -20.77 5.26
C GLY A 147 3.68 -21.29 3.93
N ASP A 148 2.64 -20.68 3.41
CA ASP A 148 2.06 -20.98 2.10
C ASP A 148 2.30 -19.82 1.13
N TRP A 149 3.34 -19.95 0.30
CA TRP A 149 3.72 -18.94 -0.68
C TRP A 149 2.59 -18.60 -1.66
N GLN A 150 1.84 -19.62 -2.10
CA GLN A 150 0.76 -19.44 -3.07
C GLN A 150 -0.41 -18.66 -2.46
N ALA A 151 -0.77 -18.96 -1.22
CA ALA A 151 -1.82 -18.24 -0.50
C ALA A 151 -1.43 -16.78 -0.24
N ASP A 152 -0.20 -16.52 0.20
CA ASP A 152 0.29 -15.17 0.47
C ASP A 152 0.45 -14.34 -0.80
N PHE A 153 0.89 -14.97 -1.90
CA PHE A 153 0.92 -14.33 -3.21
C PHE A 153 -0.49 -14.00 -3.71
N ALA A 154 -1.44 -14.94 -3.58
CA ALA A 154 -2.83 -14.73 -3.98
C ALA A 154 -3.47 -13.57 -3.22
N PHE A 155 -3.23 -13.46 -1.90
CA PHE A 155 -3.68 -12.33 -1.10
C PHE A 155 -3.05 -11.02 -1.57
N THR A 156 -1.72 -10.99 -1.72
CA THR A 156 -0.99 -9.79 -2.17
C THR A 156 -1.49 -9.30 -3.54
N ARG A 157 -1.77 -10.23 -4.44
CA ARG A 157 -2.37 -9.96 -5.74
C ARG A 157 -3.80 -9.42 -5.61
N ALA A 158 -4.63 -10.01 -4.75
CA ALA A 158 -6.00 -9.56 -4.51
C ALA A 158 -6.03 -8.11 -3.98
N VAL A 159 -5.10 -7.72 -3.11
CA VAL A 159 -4.94 -6.33 -2.66
C VAL A 159 -4.63 -5.39 -3.83
N GLY A 160 -3.72 -5.78 -4.71
CA GLY A 160 -3.41 -5.02 -5.92
C GLY A 160 -4.62 -4.89 -6.88
N GLU A 161 -5.36 -5.97 -7.07
CA GLU A 161 -6.56 -6.01 -7.93
C GLU A 161 -7.74 -5.22 -7.33
N ALA A 162 -7.84 -5.12 -6.00
CA ALA A 162 -8.84 -4.33 -5.31
C ALA A 162 -8.65 -2.81 -5.48
N PHE A 163 -7.46 -2.35 -5.90
CA PHE A 163 -7.13 -0.93 -6.00
C PHE A 163 -8.08 -0.16 -6.91
N LEU A 164 -8.29 -0.62 -8.14
CA LEU A 164 -9.19 0.08 -9.09
C LEU A 164 -10.63 0.10 -8.60
N PRO A 165 -11.25 -1.01 -8.18
CA PRO A 165 -12.59 -0.98 -7.58
C PRO A 165 -12.71 -0.08 -6.35
N ALA A 166 -11.66 0.04 -5.53
CA ALA A 166 -11.68 0.89 -4.36
C ALA A 166 -11.58 2.38 -4.69
N PHE A 167 -10.78 2.75 -5.69
CA PHE A 167 -10.45 4.15 -5.96
C PHE A 167 -11.23 4.77 -7.12
N LEU A 168 -11.42 4.06 -8.23
CA LEU A 168 -11.99 4.62 -9.45
C LEU A 168 -13.39 5.22 -9.25
N PRO A 169 -14.33 4.59 -8.52
CA PRO A 169 -15.64 5.18 -8.27
C PRO A 169 -15.58 6.50 -7.50
N LEU A 170 -14.60 6.66 -6.61
CA LEU A 170 -14.39 7.90 -5.85
C LEU A 170 -13.87 9.01 -6.77
N ALA A 171 -12.88 8.69 -7.58
CA ALA A 171 -12.32 9.63 -8.56
C ALA A 171 -13.42 10.11 -9.54
N GLU A 172 -14.19 9.20 -10.11
CA GLU A 172 -15.29 9.52 -11.05
C GLU A 172 -16.38 10.38 -10.41
N ARG A 173 -16.72 10.11 -9.15
CA ARG A 173 -17.72 10.89 -8.40
C ARG A 173 -17.26 12.33 -8.14
N ARG A 174 -15.97 12.55 -7.88
CA ARG A 174 -15.43 13.83 -7.39
C ARG A 174 -14.75 14.67 -8.46
N MET A 175 -14.11 14.08 -9.47
CA MET A 175 -13.26 14.79 -10.42
C MET A 175 -13.98 15.88 -11.23
N GLY A 176 -15.30 15.76 -11.42
CA GLY A 176 -16.13 16.71 -12.16
C GLY A 176 -16.88 17.71 -11.29
N GLN A 177 -16.76 17.63 -9.97
CA GLN A 177 -17.45 18.56 -9.08
C GLN A 177 -16.79 19.94 -9.11
N PRO A 178 -17.59 21.04 -9.02
CA PRO A 178 -17.02 22.38 -8.92
C PRO A 178 -16.29 22.55 -7.59
N TRP A 179 -15.18 23.23 -7.62
CA TRP A 179 -14.36 23.54 -6.46
C TRP A 179 -13.77 24.95 -6.56
N THR A 180 -13.25 25.47 -5.45
CA THR A 180 -12.67 26.79 -5.35
C THR A 180 -11.29 26.71 -4.68
N ASP A 181 -10.52 27.80 -4.74
CA ASP A 181 -9.21 27.89 -4.08
C ASP A 181 -9.31 27.78 -2.52
N ALA A 182 -10.53 27.81 -1.96
CA ALA A 182 -10.77 27.60 -0.54
C ALA A 182 -10.93 26.12 -0.16
N ASP A 183 -11.13 25.23 -1.11
CA ASP A 183 -11.26 23.78 -0.93
C ASP A 183 -9.86 23.13 -0.92
#